data_59a7071d9cca3f11c92713cddf83817d
#
_entry.id   59a7071d9cca3f11c92713cddf83817d
#
_cell.length_a   1.000
_cell.length_b   1.000
_cell.length_c   1.000
_cell.angle_alpha   90.00
_cell.angle_beta   90.00
_cell.angle_gamma   90.00
#
_symmetry.space_group_name_H-M   'P 1'
#
loop_
_entity.id
_entity.type
_entity.pdbx_description
1 polymer ?
#
loop_
_entity_poly.entity_id
_entity_poly.type
_entity_poly.pdbx_seq_one_letter_code
_entity_poly.pdbx_strand_id
1 'polypeptide(L)'
;RVRGIPMGFDFDDFAGSYIADLKNALDGISKDSLKEFWRLVESTRDADGSIHFIGNGGSAATPSHSAGDWSKELGLRTIAHTDNTASLTAWANDTDYSNVFRGQLSTFLREGDLVVAYSGSGLSKNVLNGVRYANTKGCTTVAVTGNIDGEQGGTIAKLCHLALVVPTGSMERTEDVQLVINHIIKEAVKAHNGL
;
A
#
# COMPACT_ATOMS: atom_id res chain seq x y z
N ARG A 1 36.10 5.49 -9.36
CA ARG A 1 36.44 6.74 -8.62
C ARG A 1 35.30 7.00 -7.68
N VAL A 2 35.50 6.79 -6.36
CA VAL A 2 34.58 7.23 -5.32
C VAL A 2 34.59 8.78 -5.41
N ARG A 3 33.43 9.37 -5.75
CA ARG A 3 33.26 10.81 -5.65
C ARG A 3 33.44 11.19 -4.18
N GLY A 4 34.38 12.09 -3.88
CA GLY A 4 34.58 12.60 -2.51
C GLY A 4 33.27 13.21 -1.98
N ILE A 5 33.02 13.04 -0.69
CA ILE A 5 31.90 13.68 0.01
C ILE A 5 32.03 15.21 -0.20
N PRO A 6 30.96 15.89 -0.63
CA PRO A 6 31.01 17.35 -0.77
C PRO A 6 31.43 18.00 0.55
N MET A 7 32.32 19.00 0.50
CA MET A 7 32.65 19.79 1.69
C MET A 7 31.39 20.44 2.25
N GLY A 8 31.05 20.14 3.52
CA GLY A 8 29.86 20.67 4.21
C GLY A 8 28.70 19.70 4.33
N PHE A 9 28.79 18.45 3.78
CA PHE A 9 27.80 17.43 4.06
C PHE A 9 28.13 16.71 5.38
N ASP A 10 27.21 16.79 6.35
CA ASP A 10 27.27 16.07 7.61
C ASP A 10 26.25 14.92 7.56
N PHE A 11 26.75 13.68 7.62
CA PHE A 11 25.89 12.49 7.55
C PHE A 11 25.06 12.30 8.82
N ASP A 12 25.62 12.62 10.00
CA ASP A 12 24.92 12.43 11.27
C ASP A 12 23.75 13.41 11.39
N ASP A 13 23.94 14.66 10.98
CA ASP A 13 22.87 15.65 10.90
C ASP A 13 21.79 15.23 9.89
N PHE A 14 22.21 14.73 8.72
CA PHE A 14 21.27 14.24 7.69
C PHE A 14 20.45 13.04 8.21
N ALA A 15 21.11 12.03 8.80
CA ALA A 15 20.45 10.85 9.35
C ALA A 15 19.51 11.21 10.50
N GLY A 16 19.94 12.13 11.38
CA GLY A 16 19.11 12.67 12.46
C GLY A 16 17.84 13.33 11.95
N SER A 17 17.97 14.17 10.91
CA SER A 17 16.83 14.82 10.26
C SER A 17 15.88 13.84 9.61
N TYR A 18 16.40 12.82 8.90
CA TYR A 18 15.58 11.75 8.29
C TYR A 18 14.74 11.04 9.34
N ILE A 19 15.36 10.64 10.45
CA ILE A 19 14.67 9.92 11.55
C ILE A 19 13.62 10.83 12.21
N ALA A 20 13.92 12.10 12.41
CA ALA A 20 12.96 13.05 12.98
C ALA A 20 11.73 13.23 12.08
N ASP A 21 11.94 13.40 10.77
CA ASP A 21 10.85 13.52 9.80
C ASP A 21 9.99 12.24 9.74
N LEU A 22 10.62 11.06 9.80
CA LEU A 22 9.91 9.78 9.83
C LEU A 22 9.04 9.65 11.10
N LYS A 23 9.56 10.05 12.27
CA LYS A 23 8.77 10.09 13.51
C LYS A 23 7.58 11.01 13.40
N ASN A 24 7.77 12.22 12.85
CA ASN A 24 6.69 13.17 12.64
C ASN A 24 5.61 12.60 11.69
N ALA A 25 6.02 11.90 10.62
CA ALA A 25 5.10 11.26 9.71
C ALA A 25 4.28 10.13 10.40
N LEU A 26 4.92 9.33 11.25
CA LEU A 26 4.27 8.29 12.04
C LEU A 26 3.28 8.87 13.05
N ASP A 27 3.68 9.91 13.79
CA ASP A 27 2.84 10.56 14.78
C ASP A 27 1.59 11.22 14.17
N GLY A 28 1.70 11.65 12.92
CA GLY A 28 0.60 12.28 12.17
C GLY A 28 -0.37 11.32 11.50
N ILE A 29 -0.18 9.99 11.59
CA ILE A 29 -1.12 9.03 11.02
C ILE A 29 -2.43 9.04 11.81
N SER A 30 -3.56 9.11 11.10
CA SER A 30 -4.89 9.03 11.72
C SER A 30 -5.12 7.67 12.38
N LYS A 31 -5.25 7.66 13.69
CA LYS A 31 -5.59 6.44 14.46
C LYS A 31 -6.98 5.91 14.13
N ASP A 32 -7.92 6.80 13.78
CA ASP A 32 -9.26 6.39 13.35
C ASP A 32 -9.21 5.68 12.00
N SER A 33 -8.39 6.17 11.05
CA SER A 33 -8.18 5.49 9.77
C SER A 33 -7.47 4.15 9.92
N LEU A 34 -6.49 4.03 10.83
CA LEU A 34 -5.86 2.75 11.17
C LEU A 34 -6.88 1.76 11.74
N LYS A 35 -7.71 2.22 12.68
CA LYS A 35 -8.76 1.39 13.28
C LYS A 35 -9.78 0.93 12.26
N GLU A 36 -10.17 1.79 11.32
CA GLU A 36 -11.09 1.43 10.26
C GLU A 36 -10.46 0.44 9.28
N PHE A 37 -9.19 0.62 8.93
CA PHE A 37 -8.48 -0.36 8.09
C PHE A 37 -8.42 -1.73 8.77
N TRP A 38 -8.08 -1.80 10.05
CA TRP A 38 -8.13 -3.03 10.81
C TRP A 38 -9.52 -3.69 10.76
N ARG A 39 -10.61 -2.93 10.95
CA ARG A 39 -11.99 -3.45 10.87
C ARG A 39 -12.33 -4.02 9.51
N LEU A 40 -11.89 -3.36 8.42
CA LEU A 40 -12.11 -3.86 7.06
C LEU A 40 -11.38 -5.18 6.83
N VAL A 41 -10.17 -5.35 7.37
CA VAL A 41 -9.42 -6.61 7.30
C VAL A 41 -10.15 -7.71 8.09
N GLU A 42 -10.61 -7.44 9.32
CA GLU A 42 -11.39 -8.41 10.12
C GLU A 42 -12.70 -8.78 9.41
N SER A 43 -13.43 -7.82 8.89
CA SER A 43 -14.66 -8.08 8.14
C SER A 43 -14.44 -8.97 6.91
N THR A 44 -13.34 -8.74 6.19
CA THR A 44 -12.96 -9.56 5.03
C THR A 44 -12.60 -10.99 5.47
N ARG A 45 -11.87 -11.12 6.58
CA ARG A 45 -11.54 -12.41 7.18
C ARG A 45 -12.79 -13.19 7.59
N ASP A 46 -13.71 -12.54 8.32
CA ASP A 46 -14.94 -13.16 8.80
C ASP A 46 -15.86 -13.62 7.66
N ALA A 47 -15.83 -12.90 6.55
CA ALA A 47 -16.56 -13.26 5.32
C ALA A 47 -15.84 -14.30 4.44
N ASP A 48 -14.69 -14.83 4.89
CA ASP A 48 -13.83 -15.71 4.08
C ASP A 48 -13.43 -15.10 2.73
N GLY A 49 -13.28 -13.76 2.68
CA GLY A 49 -12.85 -13.01 1.50
C GLY A 49 -11.34 -13.07 1.28
N SER A 50 -10.91 -12.59 0.13
CA SER A 50 -9.48 -12.45 -0.21
C SER A 50 -9.04 -11.00 -0.10
N ILE A 51 -7.74 -10.80 0.18
CA ILE A 51 -7.14 -9.46 0.20
C ILE A 51 -6.14 -9.36 -0.95
N HIS A 52 -6.36 -8.38 -1.80
CA HIS A 52 -5.53 -8.13 -2.98
C HIS A 52 -4.69 -6.88 -2.78
N PHE A 53 -3.38 -7.00 -2.95
CA PHE A 53 -2.44 -5.90 -2.83
C PHE A 53 -1.94 -5.45 -4.20
N ILE A 54 -1.93 -4.13 -4.44
CA ILE A 54 -1.41 -3.50 -5.66
C ILE A 54 -0.55 -2.29 -5.32
N GLY A 55 0.49 -2.04 -6.13
CA GLY A 55 1.41 -0.90 -5.97
C GLY A 55 2.59 -0.97 -6.93
N ASN A 56 3.41 0.08 -6.99
CA ASN A 56 4.57 0.17 -7.87
C ASN A 56 5.85 0.46 -7.08
N GLY A 57 7.00 0.01 -7.56
CA GLY A 57 8.31 0.33 -6.99
C GLY A 57 8.43 -0.08 -5.52
N GLY A 58 8.81 0.83 -4.63
CA GLY A 58 8.83 0.59 -3.19
C GLY A 58 7.43 0.29 -2.64
N SER A 59 6.41 0.97 -3.18
CA SER A 59 5.01 0.63 -2.91
C SER A 59 4.54 -0.72 -3.50
N ALA A 60 5.39 -1.48 -4.20
CA ALA A 60 5.19 -2.88 -4.57
C ALA A 60 5.88 -3.85 -3.62
N ALA A 61 7.01 -3.44 -3.01
CA ALA A 61 7.72 -4.25 -2.03
C ALA A 61 6.86 -4.50 -0.78
N THR A 62 6.18 -3.49 -0.26
CA THR A 62 5.22 -3.64 0.84
C THR A 62 4.08 -4.62 0.52
N PRO A 63 3.36 -4.55 -0.63
CA PRO A 63 2.41 -5.57 -1.05
C PRO A 63 2.94 -7.00 -1.04
N SER A 64 4.12 -7.24 -1.62
CA SER A 64 4.74 -8.57 -1.66
C SER A 64 5.01 -9.10 -0.26
N HIS A 65 5.63 -8.28 0.60
CA HIS A 65 5.88 -8.61 2.00
C HIS A 65 4.56 -8.87 2.77
N SER A 66 3.57 -8.00 2.58
CA SER A 66 2.26 -8.10 3.24
C SER A 66 1.53 -9.40 2.90
N ALA A 67 1.51 -9.76 1.61
CA ALA A 67 0.85 -10.99 1.16
C ALA A 67 1.48 -12.23 1.80
N GLY A 68 2.81 -12.28 1.87
CA GLY A 68 3.53 -13.37 2.54
C GLY A 68 3.23 -13.46 4.04
N ASP A 69 3.37 -12.34 4.73
CA ASP A 69 3.18 -12.27 6.19
C ASP A 69 1.74 -12.61 6.61
N TRP A 70 0.77 -11.96 5.96
CA TRP A 70 -0.63 -12.10 6.34
C TRP A 70 -1.19 -13.49 6.00
N SER A 71 -0.75 -14.10 4.90
CA SER A 71 -1.13 -15.48 4.60
C SER A 71 -0.51 -16.47 5.58
N LYS A 72 0.77 -16.32 5.90
CA LYS A 72 1.51 -17.23 6.77
C LYS A 72 1.07 -17.13 8.24
N GLU A 73 0.93 -15.89 8.75
CA GLU A 73 0.71 -15.67 10.19
C GLU A 73 -0.76 -15.51 10.56
N LEU A 74 -1.60 -15.02 9.65
CA LEU A 74 -3.02 -14.78 9.92
C LEU A 74 -3.94 -15.80 9.24
N GLY A 75 -3.41 -16.67 8.37
CA GLY A 75 -4.23 -17.60 7.58
C GLY A 75 -5.14 -16.91 6.56
N LEU A 76 -4.88 -15.66 6.22
CA LEU A 76 -5.67 -14.89 5.26
C LEU A 76 -5.32 -15.26 3.81
N ARG A 77 -6.32 -15.28 2.95
CA ARG A 77 -6.10 -15.43 1.50
C ARG A 77 -5.65 -14.10 0.93
N THR A 78 -4.35 -13.96 0.69
CA THR A 78 -3.73 -12.72 0.23
C THR A 78 -2.99 -12.93 -1.09
N ILE A 79 -3.08 -11.96 -1.99
CA ILE A 79 -2.41 -11.94 -3.29
C ILE A 79 -1.75 -10.58 -3.51
N ALA A 80 -0.44 -10.57 -3.71
CA ALA A 80 0.25 -9.40 -4.25
C ALA A 80 0.34 -9.53 -5.78
N HIS A 81 -0.31 -8.63 -6.49
CA HIS A 81 -0.37 -8.66 -7.95
C HIS A 81 0.95 -8.23 -8.63
N THR A 82 1.98 -7.97 -7.85
CA THR A 82 3.35 -7.71 -8.31
C THR A 82 4.21 -8.96 -8.35
N ASP A 83 3.82 -10.05 -7.66
CA ASP A 83 4.67 -11.22 -7.47
C ASP A 83 4.69 -12.17 -8.66
N ASN A 84 3.64 -12.17 -9.48
CA ASN A 84 3.62 -12.91 -10.73
C ASN A 84 4.20 -12.06 -11.86
N THR A 85 5.52 -12.06 -11.98
CA THR A 85 6.26 -11.28 -12.99
C THR A 85 5.79 -11.60 -14.42
N ALA A 86 5.50 -12.86 -14.72
CA ALA A 86 5.03 -13.25 -16.06
C ALA A 86 3.67 -12.64 -16.39
N SER A 87 2.72 -12.66 -15.46
CA SER A 87 1.42 -12.04 -15.64
C SER A 87 1.53 -10.52 -15.77
N LEU A 88 2.31 -9.86 -14.92
CA LEU A 88 2.50 -8.42 -14.94
C LEU A 88 3.11 -7.96 -16.27
N THR A 89 4.15 -8.64 -16.74
CA THR A 89 4.84 -8.29 -18.00
C THR A 89 3.98 -8.61 -19.22
N ALA A 90 3.20 -9.70 -19.22
CA ALA A 90 2.28 -10.02 -20.30
C ALA A 90 1.19 -8.95 -20.45
N TRP A 91 0.52 -8.58 -19.37
CA TRP A 91 -0.48 -7.51 -19.39
C TRP A 91 0.10 -6.16 -19.85
N ALA A 92 1.34 -5.84 -19.44
CA ALA A 92 2.02 -4.62 -19.87
C ALA A 92 2.34 -4.63 -21.35
N ASN A 93 2.84 -5.77 -21.87
CA ASN A 93 3.25 -5.92 -23.28
C ASN A 93 2.06 -5.99 -24.25
N ASP A 94 1.04 -6.76 -23.88
CA ASP A 94 -0.08 -7.08 -24.78
C ASP A 94 -1.16 -5.99 -24.77
N THR A 95 -1.16 -5.13 -23.78
CA THR A 95 -2.14 -4.03 -23.64
C THR A 95 -1.46 -2.69 -23.37
N ASP A 96 -1.31 -2.32 -22.11
CA ASP A 96 -0.64 -1.11 -21.63
C ASP A 96 -0.30 -1.29 -20.15
N TYR A 97 0.79 -0.65 -19.70
CA TYR A 97 1.18 -0.72 -18.28
C TYR A 97 0.10 -0.23 -17.32
N SER A 98 -0.77 0.68 -17.76
CA SER A 98 -1.90 1.14 -16.97
C SER A 98 -2.95 0.06 -16.67
N ASN A 99 -2.91 -1.08 -17.35
CA ASN A 99 -3.84 -2.20 -17.19
C ASN A 99 -3.33 -3.36 -16.35
N VAL A 100 -2.05 -3.35 -15.93
CA VAL A 100 -1.42 -4.52 -15.29
C VAL A 100 -2.15 -5.01 -14.04
N PHE A 101 -2.66 -4.11 -13.20
CA PHE A 101 -3.43 -4.50 -12.02
C PHE A 101 -4.89 -4.78 -12.35
N ARG A 102 -5.54 -3.94 -13.17
CA ARG A 102 -6.91 -4.19 -13.62
C ARG A 102 -7.04 -5.54 -14.30
N GLY A 103 -6.08 -5.91 -15.15
CA GLY A 103 -6.08 -7.19 -15.85
C GLY A 103 -6.01 -8.37 -14.91
N GLN A 104 -5.09 -8.36 -13.95
CA GLN A 104 -4.97 -9.44 -12.97
C GLN A 104 -6.19 -9.50 -12.04
N LEU A 105 -6.66 -8.35 -11.54
CA LEU A 105 -7.86 -8.27 -10.70
C LEU A 105 -9.10 -8.82 -11.43
N SER A 106 -9.19 -8.67 -12.76
CA SER A 106 -10.33 -9.20 -13.53
C SER A 106 -10.48 -10.72 -13.45
N THR A 107 -9.38 -11.42 -13.18
CA THR A 107 -9.36 -12.89 -13.03
C THR A 107 -9.64 -13.32 -11.60
N PHE A 108 -9.01 -12.65 -10.62
CA PHE A 108 -8.96 -13.15 -9.25
C PHE A 108 -10.00 -12.53 -8.31
N LEU A 109 -10.42 -11.28 -8.58
CA LEU A 109 -11.28 -10.52 -7.68
C LEU A 109 -12.70 -11.09 -7.63
N ARG A 110 -13.27 -11.17 -6.43
CA ARG A 110 -14.65 -11.54 -6.18
C ARG A 110 -15.35 -10.45 -5.38
N GLU A 111 -16.68 -10.39 -5.48
CA GLU A 111 -17.49 -9.49 -4.65
C GLU A 111 -17.21 -9.76 -3.16
N GLY A 112 -17.06 -8.70 -2.38
CA GLY A 112 -16.74 -8.78 -0.97
C GLY A 112 -15.24 -8.86 -0.64
N ASP A 113 -14.36 -9.03 -1.64
CA ASP A 113 -12.91 -8.96 -1.43
C ASP A 113 -12.45 -7.54 -1.05
N LEU A 114 -11.29 -7.46 -0.43
CA LEU A 114 -10.61 -6.21 -0.08
C LEU A 114 -9.44 -5.95 -1.04
N VAL A 115 -9.37 -4.76 -1.61
CA VAL A 115 -8.20 -4.30 -2.38
C VAL A 115 -7.47 -3.22 -1.60
N VAL A 116 -6.20 -3.47 -1.29
CA VAL A 116 -5.30 -2.52 -0.64
C VAL A 116 -4.31 -1.99 -1.66
N ALA A 117 -4.40 -0.70 -1.95
CA ALA A 117 -3.59 -0.02 -2.96
C ALA A 117 -2.55 0.88 -2.30
N TYR A 118 -1.27 0.60 -2.57
CA TYR A 118 -0.14 1.41 -2.11
C TYR A 118 0.33 2.31 -3.25
N SER A 119 0.35 3.63 -3.01
CA SER A 119 0.79 4.60 -4.01
C SER A 119 1.26 5.90 -3.36
N GLY A 120 2.56 6.15 -3.32
CA GLY A 120 3.11 7.36 -2.68
C GLY A 120 2.48 8.65 -3.21
N SER A 121 2.37 8.82 -4.52
CA SER A 121 1.76 10.01 -5.14
C SER A 121 0.23 9.96 -5.21
N GLY A 122 -0.36 8.76 -5.15
CA GLY A 122 -1.80 8.60 -5.38
C GLY A 122 -2.27 8.86 -6.81
N LEU A 123 -1.35 8.95 -7.79
CA LEU A 123 -1.63 9.34 -9.17
C LEU A 123 -1.29 8.26 -10.21
N SER A 124 -0.72 7.13 -9.81
CA SER A 124 -0.29 6.07 -10.71
C SER A 124 -1.46 5.44 -11.48
N LYS A 125 -1.50 5.59 -12.81
CA LYS A 125 -2.63 5.19 -13.66
C LYS A 125 -3.02 3.72 -13.50
N ASN A 126 -2.05 2.81 -13.43
CA ASN A 126 -2.31 1.37 -13.25
C ASN A 126 -2.97 1.07 -11.90
N VAL A 127 -2.54 1.72 -10.82
CA VAL A 127 -3.15 1.59 -9.49
C VAL A 127 -4.57 2.16 -9.50
N LEU A 128 -4.76 3.37 -10.05
CA LEU A 128 -6.08 3.99 -10.19
C LEU A 128 -7.04 3.12 -11.00
N ASN A 129 -6.60 2.51 -12.10
CA ASN A 129 -7.41 1.63 -12.92
C ASN A 129 -7.79 0.34 -12.17
N GLY A 130 -6.87 -0.21 -11.37
CA GLY A 130 -7.14 -1.34 -10.48
C GLY A 130 -8.22 -1.01 -9.44
N VAL A 131 -8.09 0.12 -8.75
CA VAL A 131 -9.08 0.59 -7.75
C VAL A 131 -10.45 0.84 -8.38
N ARG A 132 -10.51 1.55 -9.52
CA ARG A 132 -11.78 1.78 -10.23
C ARG A 132 -12.47 0.46 -10.58
N TYR A 133 -11.69 -0.50 -11.09
CA TYR A 133 -12.22 -1.82 -11.42
C TYR A 133 -12.77 -2.52 -10.17
N ALA A 134 -12.03 -2.55 -9.07
CA ALA A 134 -12.47 -3.14 -7.81
C ALA A 134 -13.79 -2.53 -7.32
N ASN A 135 -13.92 -1.20 -7.37
CA ASN A 135 -15.15 -0.51 -6.99
C ASN A 135 -16.35 -0.95 -7.85
N THR A 136 -16.16 -1.19 -9.17
CA THR A 136 -17.24 -1.68 -10.05
C THR A 136 -17.67 -3.12 -9.75
N LYS A 137 -16.84 -3.86 -8.99
CA LYS A 137 -17.08 -5.25 -8.59
C LYS A 137 -17.65 -5.39 -7.18
N GLY A 138 -18.01 -4.29 -6.52
CA GLY A 138 -18.54 -4.32 -5.16
C GLY A 138 -17.49 -4.65 -4.10
N CYS A 139 -16.20 -4.47 -4.41
CA CYS A 139 -15.11 -4.71 -3.46
C CYS A 139 -14.82 -3.48 -2.63
N THR A 140 -14.45 -3.68 -1.38
CA THR A 140 -13.92 -2.60 -0.53
C THR A 140 -12.50 -2.23 -0.97
N THR A 141 -12.20 -0.93 -1.00
CA THR A 141 -10.87 -0.44 -1.41
C THR A 141 -10.26 0.45 -0.35
N VAL A 142 -8.99 0.21 -0.03
CA VAL A 142 -8.18 0.99 0.90
C VAL A 142 -6.97 1.54 0.16
N ALA A 143 -6.67 2.82 0.32
CA ALA A 143 -5.43 3.41 -0.14
C ALA A 143 -4.49 3.71 1.03
N VAL A 144 -3.20 3.40 0.86
CA VAL A 144 -2.13 3.91 1.70
C VAL A 144 -1.23 4.78 0.82
N THR A 145 -1.29 6.09 1.02
CA THR A 145 -0.72 7.08 0.10
C THR A 145 0.00 8.19 0.86
N GLY A 146 0.79 9.01 0.19
CA GLY A 146 1.51 10.13 0.78
C GLY A 146 0.83 11.48 0.52
N ASN A 147 1.44 12.52 1.02
CA ASN A 147 1.06 13.92 0.75
C ASN A 147 2.06 14.59 -0.19
N ILE A 148 2.40 13.91 -1.29
CA ILE A 148 3.37 14.40 -2.26
C ILE A 148 2.82 15.67 -2.91
N ASP A 149 3.64 16.70 -3.00
CA ASP A 149 3.30 18.01 -3.55
C ASP A 149 2.05 18.68 -2.92
N GLY A 150 1.68 18.28 -1.69
CA GLY A 150 0.51 18.82 -1.00
C GLY A 150 -0.84 18.28 -1.50
N GLU A 151 -0.84 17.25 -2.33
CA GLU A 151 -2.04 16.67 -2.98
C GLU A 151 -2.93 15.82 -2.04
N GLN A 152 -2.58 15.74 -0.74
CA GLN A 152 -3.34 15.02 0.30
C GLN A 152 -3.83 13.64 -0.12
N GLY A 153 -2.90 12.83 -0.65
CA GLY A 153 -3.18 11.46 -1.08
C GLY A 153 -3.54 11.33 -2.56
N GLY A 154 -3.56 12.41 -3.31
CA GLY A 154 -3.83 12.41 -4.75
C GLY A 154 -5.23 11.91 -5.13
N THR A 155 -5.38 11.49 -6.36
CA THR A 155 -6.67 10.99 -6.90
C THR A 155 -7.13 9.72 -6.19
N ILE A 156 -6.21 8.86 -5.74
CA ILE A 156 -6.56 7.57 -5.13
C ILE A 156 -7.32 7.75 -3.81
N ALA A 157 -6.98 8.78 -3.03
CA ALA A 157 -7.64 9.08 -1.76
C ALA A 157 -9.13 9.39 -1.92
N LYS A 158 -9.51 9.94 -3.07
CA LYS A 158 -10.91 10.26 -3.41
C LYS A 158 -11.67 9.08 -4.03
N LEU A 159 -10.95 8.06 -4.50
CA LEU A 159 -11.53 6.90 -5.17
C LEU A 159 -11.77 5.73 -4.22
N CYS A 160 -10.93 5.56 -3.21
CA CYS A 160 -11.03 4.48 -2.25
C CYS A 160 -12.11 4.74 -1.18
N HIS A 161 -12.66 3.67 -0.62
CA HIS A 161 -13.59 3.75 0.51
C HIS A 161 -12.90 4.26 1.77
N LEU A 162 -11.62 3.95 1.93
CA LEU A 162 -10.76 4.46 3.00
C LEU A 162 -9.42 4.90 2.41
N ALA A 163 -8.90 6.03 2.87
CA ALA A 163 -7.55 6.47 2.57
C ALA A 163 -6.77 6.77 3.85
N LEU A 164 -5.61 6.15 3.99
CA LEU A 164 -4.59 6.51 4.97
C LEU A 164 -3.56 7.39 4.26
N VAL A 165 -3.59 8.69 4.58
CA VAL A 165 -2.65 9.65 4.00
C VAL A 165 -1.50 9.86 4.97
N VAL A 166 -0.31 9.43 4.58
CA VAL A 166 0.92 9.67 5.34
C VAL A 166 1.28 11.16 5.20
N PRO A 167 1.38 11.92 6.30
CA PRO A 167 1.56 13.37 6.24
C PRO A 167 3.01 13.78 5.96
N THR A 168 3.55 13.32 4.82
CA THR A 168 4.90 13.67 4.34
C THR A 168 4.91 13.88 2.84
N GLY A 169 5.73 14.83 2.38
CA GLY A 169 6.00 15.04 0.96
C GLY A 169 7.16 14.18 0.42
N SER A 170 7.76 13.32 1.25
CA SER A 170 8.84 12.41 0.82
C SER A 170 8.30 11.06 0.39
N MET A 171 8.73 10.60 -0.78
CA MET A 171 8.39 9.27 -1.29
C MET A 171 8.95 8.17 -0.38
N GLU A 172 10.23 8.29 0.00
CA GLU A 172 10.92 7.29 0.81
C GLU A 172 10.25 7.12 2.18
N ARG A 173 9.95 8.22 2.86
CA ARG A 173 9.25 8.17 4.16
C ARG A 173 7.82 7.66 4.03
N THR A 174 7.15 7.93 2.90
CA THR A 174 5.84 7.34 2.63
C THR A 174 5.94 5.82 2.51
N GLU A 175 6.95 5.30 1.80
CA GLU A 175 7.18 3.86 1.64
C GLU A 175 7.57 3.18 2.95
N ASP A 176 8.42 3.81 3.77
CA ASP A 176 8.74 3.33 5.13
C ASP A 176 7.48 3.20 5.99
N VAL A 177 6.63 4.24 5.98
CA VAL A 177 5.39 4.26 6.77
C VAL A 177 4.35 3.28 6.23
N GLN A 178 4.29 3.03 4.91
CA GLN A 178 3.44 1.99 4.32
C GLN A 178 3.72 0.62 4.95
N LEU A 179 4.99 0.27 5.14
CA LEU A 179 5.39 -0.99 5.77
C LEU A 179 5.02 -1.00 7.26
N VAL A 180 5.23 0.11 7.97
CA VAL A 180 4.84 0.22 9.39
C VAL A 180 3.32 0.05 9.56
N ILE A 181 2.51 0.70 8.72
CA ILE A 181 1.04 0.54 8.73
C ILE A 181 0.67 -0.93 8.52
N ASN A 182 1.30 -1.60 7.54
CA ASN A 182 1.07 -3.02 7.30
C ASN A 182 1.30 -3.87 8.55
N HIS A 183 2.42 -3.64 9.25
CA HIS A 183 2.73 -4.37 10.47
C HIS A 183 1.77 -4.05 11.61
N ILE A 184 1.37 -2.79 11.79
CA ILE A 184 0.37 -2.41 12.80
C ILE A 184 -0.94 -3.18 12.59
N ILE A 185 -1.44 -3.25 11.36
CA ILE A 185 -2.68 -3.97 11.04
C ILE A 185 -2.51 -5.47 11.28
N LYS A 186 -1.40 -6.07 10.80
CA LYS A 186 -1.10 -7.48 11.02
C LYS A 186 -1.08 -7.84 12.51
N GLU A 187 -0.31 -7.10 13.31
CA GLU A 187 -0.18 -7.37 14.74
C GLU A 187 -1.50 -7.13 15.50
N ALA A 188 -2.30 -6.15 15.06
CA ALA A 188 -3.63 -5.93 15.64
C ALA A 188 -4.57 -7.11 15.38
N VAL A 189 -4.57 -7.67 14.16
CA VAL A 189 -5.36 -8.88 13.82
C VAL A 189 -4.89 -10.07 14.66
N LYS A 190 -3.57 -10.27 14.80
CA LYS A 190 -3.01 -11.33 15.66
C LYS A 190 -3.48 -11.19 17.10
N ALA A 191 -3.29 -10.01 17.68
CA ALA A 191 -3.64 -9.76 19.08
C ALA A 191 -5.13 -9.94 19.33
N HIS A 192 -5.98 -9.48 18.41
CA HIS A 192 -7.45 -9.60 18.54
C HIS A 192 -7.92 -11.05 18.49
N ASN A 193 -7.28 -11.88 17.67
CA ASN A 193 -7.70 -13.26 17.43
C ASN A 193 -6.89 -14.32 18.23
N GLY A 194 -5.91 -13.90 19.02
CA GLY A 194 -5.10 -14.80 19.83
C GLY A 194 -4.19 -15.73 19.01
N LEU A 195 -3.70 -15.21 17.85
CA LEU A 195 -2.81 -15.95 16.93
C LEU A 195 -1.33 -15.80 17.28
#